data_d01b301ebcdea60d93f47ef65707f5c8
#
_entry.id   d01b301ebcdea60d93f47ef65707f5c8
#
_cell.length_a   1.000
_cell.length_b   1.000
_cell.length_c   1.000
_cell.angle_alpha   90.00
_cell.angle_beta   90.00
_cell.angle_gamma   90.00
#
_symmetry.space_group_name_H-M   'P 1'
#
loop_
_entity.id
_entity.type
_entity.pdbx_description
1 polymer ?
#
loop_
_entity_poly.entity_id
_entity_poly.type
_entity_poly.pdbx_seq_one_letter_code
_entity_poly.pdbx_strand_id
1 'polypeptide(L)'
;MKKKLISLLLAGTMVCGMIACGNSSGDASSSGKEETGSSESGGKELNLLAWAGIEDEAIAKLEELTGCSINYTGFSSLEEMETKVMSNSVQYDVAMCSDYVIEALVEQDQLEEIDTSKIPNYSRLGEGYLSPSYDPDNKWSVPYSGGGIGILVNRDKVSTEIKGYADLWNPELEDQIAFTDDERMALCICNLVNGNDFNATDESEITAAGDKLKELLPNIHAFTYSGYKLMLNGEANVLVTASGDAYKAAKEMENWEYINPSEGEHMYMDSYVIPKGANMDGAYAFINAIISKEYLTRKGEDTNWGYGYTNLEVEDAAKEAGISDKLLSIAYPADSVYDTAHYMENIGEASLTYDEIWSEVKLEAGSKIE
;
A
#
# COMPACT_ATOMS: atom_id res chain seq x y z
N MET A 1 -9.90 34.47 -44.33
CA MET A 1 -10.97 33.76 -45.04
C MET A 1 -11.82 32.98 -44.05
N LYS A 2 -13.10 33.32 -43.97
CA LYS A 2 -14.08 32.81 -43.00
C LYS A 2 -14.61 31.45 -43.50
N LYS A 3 -14.81 30.46 -42.57
CA LYS A 3 -15.79 29.37 -42.69
C LYS A 3 -16.02 28.84 -41.26
N LYS A 4 -17.07 29.21 -40.62
CA LYS A 4 -18.48 28.79 -40.50
C LYS A 4 -18.64 27.48 -39.69
N LEU A 5 -19.25 27.69 -38.51
CA LEU A 5 -19.91 26.73 -37.61
C LEU A 5 -20.98 25.91 -38.38
N ILE A 6 -21.16 24.67 -37.98
CA ILE A 6 -22.44 23.96 -38.12
C ILE A 6 -22.70 23.23 -36.78
N SER A 7 -23.70 23.72 -36.07
CA SER A 7 -24.37 23.03 -34.92
C SER A 7 -25.39 22.05 -35.50
N LEU A 8 -25.46 20.83 -34.96
CA LEU A 8 -26.58 19.93 -35.20
C LEU A 8 -27.18 19.53 -33.84
N LEU A 9 -28.32 20.14 -33.54
CA LEU A 9 -29.29 19.70 -32.54
C LEU A 9 -30.05 18.51 -33.10
N LEU A 10 -30.17 17.43 -32.32
CA LEU A 10 -31.20 16.43 -32.55
C LEU A 10 -31.97 16.24 -31.22
N ALA A 11 -33.20 16.74 -31.23
CA ALA A 11 -34.26 16.45 -30.28
C ALA A 11 -35.04 15.22 -30.79
N GLY A 12 -35.39 14.31 -29.91
CA GLY A 12 -36.18 13.12 -30.22
C GLY A 12 -36.86 12.53 -29.01
N THR A 13 -37.98 13.08 -28.69
CA THR A 13 -39.30 12.55 -28.27
C THR A 13 -39.40 11.34 -27.34
N MET A 14 -39.99 11.60 -26.16
CA MET A 14 -40.69 10.67 -25.28
C MET A 14 -41.85 9.97 -25.99
N VAL A 15 -42.01 8.67 -25.69
CA VAL A 15 -43.29 7.97 -25.84
C VAL A 15 -43.65 7.30 -24.52
N CYS A 16 -44.66 7.83 -23.87
CA CYS A 16 -45.40 7.18 -22.76
C CYS A 16 -46.32 6.09 -23.35
N GLY A 17 -46.24 4.89 -22.77
CA GLY A 17 -47.22 3.83 -22.99
C GLY A 17 -47.78 3.35 -21.70
N MET A 18 -48.92 3.89 -21.26
CA MET A 18 -49.77 3.28 -20.24
C MET A 18 -50.62 2.21 -20.93
N ILE A 19 -50.72 1.03 -20.30
CA ILE A 19 -51.85 0.12 -20.51
C ILE A 19 -52.32 -0.38 -19.15
N ALA A 20 -53.61 -0.24 -18.92
CA ALA A 20 -54.34 -0.47 -17.69
C ALA A 20 -54.93 -1.88 -17.60
N CYS A 21 -55.13 -2.31 -16.38
CA CYS A 21 -56.21 -3.13 -15.80
C CYS A 21 -56.79 -4.32 -16.55
N GLY A 22 -56.80 -5.46 -15.90
CA GLY A 22 -57.74 -6.56 -16.07
C GLY A 22 -57.91 -7.35 -14.78
N ASN A 23 -59.02 -7.15 -14.10
CA ASN A 23 -59.45 -7.80 -12.89
C ASN A 23 -60.25 -9.09 -13.25
N SER A 24 -60.00 -10.21 -12.56
CA SER A 24 -61.05 -11.22 -12.34
C SER A 24 -60.72 -12.11 -11.13
N SER A 25 -61.66 -12.14 -10.26
CA SER A 25 -61.81 -12.91 -9.04
C SER A 25 -62.04 -14.42 -9.30
N GLY A 26 -61.61 -15.26 -8.34
CA GLY A 26 -61.96 -16.69 -8.29
C GLY A 26 -61.40 -17.41 -7.08
N ASP A 27 -62.24 -17.69 -6.18
CA ASP A 27 -62.33 -18.40 -4.91
C ASP A 27 -61.29 -19.43 -4.46
N ALA A 28 -61.08 -19.36 -3.18
CA ALA A 28 -60.70 -20.27 -2.10
C ALA A 28 -60.43 -21.75 -2.37
N SER A 29 -59.29 -22.22 -1.84
CA SER A 29 -59.24 -23.50 -1.06
C SER A 29 -58.00 -23.53 -0.16
N SER A 30 -58.23 -23.74 1.11
CA SER A 30 -57.24 -23.90 2.19
C SER A 30 -56.49 -25.21 2.08
N SER A 31 -55.17 -25.17 2.23
CA SER A 31 -54.44 -26.27 2.86
C SER A 31 -53.17 -25.72 3.50
N GLY A 32 -53.06 -25.93 4.80
CA GLY A 32 -51.86 -25.56 5.58
C GLY A 32 -50.62 -26.26 5.05
N LYS A 33 -49.59 -25.49 4.99
CA LYS A 33 -48.22 -25.95 4.91
C LYS A 33 -47.42 -25.25 5.98
N GLU A 34 -46.73 -26.07 6.75
CA GLU A 34 -45.79 -25.74 7.78
C GLU A 34 -44.85 -24.62 7.34
N GLU A 35 -44.74 -23.62 8.18
CA GLU A 35 -43.64 -22.67 8.14
C GLU A 35 -42.35 -23.40 8.44
N THR A 36 -41.68 -23.83 7.38
CA THR A 36 -40.22 -24.07 7.45
C THR A 36 -39.61 -22.67 7.52
N GLY A 37 -39.10 -22.33 8.69
CA GLY A 37 -38.31 -21.13 8.89
C GLY A 37 -37.17 -21.12 7.89
N SER A 38 -37.29 -20.28 6.87
CA SER A 38 -36.14 -19.82 6.12
C SER A 38 -35.33 -18.97 7.10
N SER A 39 -34.20 -19.51 7.57
CA SER A 39 -33.16 -18.68 8.16
C SER A 39 -32.81 -17.64 7.11
N GLU A 40 -33.18 -16.40 7.34
CA GLU A 40 -32.58 -15.26 6.67
C GLU A 40 -31.09 -15.23 7.04
N SER A 41 -30.27 -15.87 6.26
CA SER A 41 -28.85 -15.55 6.17
C SER A 41 -28.70 -14.31 5.28
N GLY A 42 -29.27 -13.21 5.70
CA GLY A 42 -28.87 -11.89 5.23
C GLY A 42 -27.48 -11.64 5.80
N GLY A 43 -26.41 -12.03 5.09
CA GLY A 43 -25.06 -11.65 5.43
C GLY A 43 -25.01 -10.13 5.61
N LYS A 44 -24.39 -9.66 6.69
CA LYS A 44 -24.17 -8.22 6.87
C LYS A 44 -23.33 -7.73 5.70
N GLU A 45 -23.77 -6.71 5.00
CA GLU A 45 -22.95 -6.05 3.96
C GLU A 45 -21.81 -5.28 4.59
N LEU A 46 -20.64 -5.30 3.93
CA LEU A 46 -19.46 -4.56 4.32
C LEU A 46 -18.86 -3.88 3.09
N ASN A 47 -18.63 -2.58 3.18
CA ASN A 47 -18.01 -1.80 2.12
C ASN A 47 -16.50 -1.64 2.41
N LEU A 48 -15.69 -2.30 1.60
CA LEU A 48 -14.24 -2.29 1.69
C LEU A 48 -13.63 -1.33 0.66
N LEU A 49 -12.73 -0.47 1.12
CA LEU A 49 -11.87 0.35 0.28
C LEU A 49 -10.41 -0.14 0.44
N ALA A 50 -9.77 -0.61 -0.62
CA ALA A 50 -8.40 -1.10 -0.57
C ALA A 50 -7.67 -0.92 -1.92
N TRP A 51 -6.36 -1.19 -1.97
CA TRP A 51 -5.60 -1.14 -3.22
C TRP A 51 -6.28 -1.93 -4.33
N ALA A 52 -6.26 -1.38 -5.55
CA ALA A 52 -6.80 -2.05 -6.74
C ALA A 52 -6.07 -3.38 -7.02
N GLY A 53 -6.80 -4.36 -7.52
CA GLY A 53 -6.25 -5.67 -7.91
C GLY A 53 -6.38 -6.77 -6.86
N ILE A 54 -7.25 -6.60 -5.85
CA ILE A 54 -7.63 -7.74 -5.00
C ILE A 54 -8.47 -8.70 -5.85
N GLU A 55 -8.04 -9.94 -5.93
CA GLU A 55 -8.70 -10.98 -6.72
C GLU A 55 -10.02 -11.42 -6.09
N ASP A 56 -11.00 -11.79 -6.92
CA ASP A 56 -12.33 -12.24 -6.46
C ASP A 56 -12.24 -13.42 -5.48
N GLU A 57 -11.26 -14.31 -5.67
CA GLU A 57 -11.04 -15.45 -4.78
C GLU A 57 -10.57 -15.03 -3.37
N ALA A 58 -9.79 -13.95 -3.29
CA ALA A 58 -9.35 -13.38 -2.01
C ALA A 58 -10.54 -12.72 -1.27
N ILE A 59 -11.40 -12.02 -2.00
CA ILE A 59 -12.65 -11.48 -1.45
C ILE A 59 -13.57 -12.61 -0.96
N ALA A 60 -13.79 -13.63 -1.79
CA ALA A 60 -14.63 -14.78 -1.40
C ALA A 60 -14.12 -15.47 -0.12
N LYS A 61 -12.79 -15.56 0.05
CA LYS A 61 -12.21 -16.11 1.29
C LYS A 61 -12.48 -15.22 2.51
N LEU A 62 -12.42 -13.90 2.35
CA LEU A 62 -12.77 -12.96 3.42
C LEU A 62 -14.26 -13.02 3.75
N GLU A 63 -15.14 -13.17 2.77
CA GLU A 63 -16.59 -13.41 2.99
C GLU A 63 -16.85 -14.69 3.79
N GLU A 64 -16.14 -15.77 3.46
CA GLU A 64 -16.20 -17.04 4.22
C GLU A 64 -15.78 -16.83 5.69
N LEU A 65 -14.66 -16.13 5.92
CA LEU A 65 -14.09 -15.93 7.26
C LEU A 65 -14.90 -14.95 8.11
N THR A 66 -15.53 -13.97 7.49
CA THR A 66 -16.28 -12.91 8.19
C THR A 66 -17.78 -13.20 8.30
N GLY A 67 -18.33 -14.01 7.38
CA GLY A 67 -19.77 -14.16 7.20
C GLY A 67 -20.46 -12.90 6.66
N CYS A 68 -19.70 -11.93 6.13
CA CYS A 68 -20.20 -10.71 5.49
C CYS A 68 -20.18 -10.86 3.97
N SER A 69 -21.07 -10.16 3.27
CA SER A 69 -20.93 -9.90 1.84
C SER A 69 -20.10 -8.63 1.65
N ILE A 70 -19.02 -8.69 0.87
CA ILE A 70 -18.04 -7.60 0.75
C ILE A 70 -18.21 -6.86 -0.57
N ASN A 71 -18.59 -5.58 -0.49
CA ASN A 71 -18.60 -4.66 -1.62
C ASN A 71 -17.21 -3.99 -1.69
N TYR A 72 -16.35 -4.50 -2.56
CA TYR A 72 -14.99 -4.00 -2.72
C TYR A 72 -14.91 -2.84 -3.69
N THR A 73 -14.23 -1.76 -3.27
CA THR A 73 -13.86 -0.62 -4.11
C THR A 73 -12.33 -0.50 -4.12
N GLY A 74 -11.74 -0.51 -5.31
CA GLY A 74 -10.30 -0.31 -5.49
C GLY A 74 -9.89 1.16 -5.55
N PHE A 75 -8.65 1.45 -5.16
CA PHE A 75 -7.96 2.71 -5.44
C PHE A 75 -6.55 2.44 -5.97
N SER A 76 -5.94 3.44 -6.62
CA SER A 76 -4.62 3.33 -7.26
C SER A 76 -3.58 4.27 -6.65
N SER A 77 -4.00 5.23 -5.81
CA SER A 77 -3.11 6.08 -5.02
C SER A 77 -3.73 6.41 -3.67
N LEU A 78 -2.89 6.80 -2.70
CA LEU A 78 -3.36 7.18 -1.36
C LEU A 78 -4.19 8.47 -1.38
N GLU A 79 -3.91 9.41 -2.29
CA GLU A 79 -4.69 10.62 -2.50
C GLU A 79 -6.11 10.30 -3.03
N GLU A 80 -6.21 9.30 -3.92
CA GLU A 80 -7.52 8.79 -4.36
C GLU A 80 -8.29 8.18 -3.19
N MET A 81 -7.61 7.39 -2.35
CA MET A 81 -8.18 6.78 -1.15
C MET A 81 -8.70 7.84 -0.19
N GLU A 82 -7.88 8.82 0.17
CA GLU A 82 -8.25 9.94 1.04
C GLU A 82 -9.47 10.69 0.49
N THR A 83 -9.44 11.04 -0.81
CA THR A 83 -10.57 11.70 -1.48
C THR A 83 -11.86 10.88 -1.38
N LYS A 84 -11.79 9.57 -1.56
CA LYS A 84 -12.97 8.67 -1.46
C LYS A 84 -13.55 8.66 -0.05
N VAL A 85 -12.72 8.58 0.99
CA VAL A 85 -13.15 8.63 2.40
C VAL A 85 -13.75 10.00 2.72
N MET A 86 -13.06 11.08 2.36
CA MET A 86 -13.47 12.47 2.63
C MET A 86 -14.77 12.87 1.93
N SER A 87 -15.02 12.35 0.73
CA SER A 87 -16.22 12.72 -0.04
C SER A 87 -17.52 12.25 0.59
N ASN A 88 -17.47 11.24 1.46
CA ASN A 88 -18.64 10.58 2.07
C ASN A 88 -19.72 10.16 1.04
N SER A 89 -19.31 9.97 -0.23
CA SER A 89 -20.22 9.56 -1.31
C SER A 89 -20.62 8.09 -1.20
N VAL A 90 -19.75 7.29 -0.61
CA VAL A 90 -19.95 5.90 -0.22
C VAL A 90 -19.56 5.78 1.24
N GLN A 91 -20.41 5.15 2.07
CA GLN A 91 -20.04 4.81 3.43
C GLN A 91 -19.15 3.56 3.38
N TYR A 92 -17.87 3.72 3.63
CA TYR A 92 -16.95 2.60 3.81
C TYR A 92 -16.96 2.12 5.25
N ASP A 93 -16.87 0.81 5.46
CA ASP A 93 -16.80 0.19 6.79
C ASP A 93 -15.36 -0.11 7.19
N VAL A 94 -14.51 -0.42 6.22
CA VAL A 94 -13.07 -0.61 6.41
C VAL A 94 -12.35 0.01 5.23
N ALA A 95 -11.25 0.68 5.50
CA ALA A 95 -10.37 1.19 4.47
C ALA A 95 -8.92 0.78 4.74
N MET A 96 -8.18 0.42 3.68
CA MET A 96 -6.74 0.25 3.73
C MET A 96 -6.08 1.60 3.52
N CYS A 97 -5.03 1.88 4.29
CA CYS A 97 -4.41 3.18 4.33
C CYS A 97 -2.94 3.02 4.77
N SER A 98 -2.09 3.97 4.45
CA SER A 98 -0.71 4.00 4.94
C SER A 98 -0.48 5.25 5.78
N ASP A 99 0.55 5.22 6.59
CA ASP A 99 1.16 6.20 7.48
C ASP A 99 0.60 7.64 7.43
N TYR A 100 1.12 8.54 6.61
CA TYR A 100 0.74 9.96 6.58
C TYR A 100 -0.75 10.23 6.28
N VAL A 101 -1.43 9.31 5.57
CA VAL A 101 -2.86 9.47 5.30
C VAL A 101 -3.68 9.10 6.53
N ILE A 102 -3.22 8.15 7.37
CA ILE A 102 -3.87 7.84 8.65
C ILE A 102 -3.85 9.11 9.52
N GLU A 103 -2.70 9.76 9.64
CA GLU A 103 -2.54 11.01 10.40
C GLU A 103 -3.48 12.11 9.89
N ALA A 104 -3.52 12.32 8.56
CA ALA A 104 -4.41 13.30 7.94
C ALA A 104 -5.90 13.02 8.21
N LEU A 105 -6.33 11.75 8.15
CA LEU A 105 -7.71 11.36 8.45
C LEU A 105 -8.07 11.51 9.93
N VAL A 106 -7.11 11.27 10.84
CA VAL A 106 -7.28 11.48 12.29
C VAL A 106 -7.46 12.97 12.58
N GLU A 107 -6.61 13.84 12.03
CA GLU A 107 -6.69 15.30 12.20
C GLU A 107 -8.04 15.87 11.72
N GLN A 108 -8.63 15.24 10.72
CA GLN A 108 -9.92 15.65 10.15
C GLN A 108 -11.13 14.93 10.78
N ASP A 109 -10.95 14.19 11.88
CA ASP A 109 -12.00 13.43 12.59
C ASP A 109 -12.78 12.47 11.66
N GLN A 110 -12.09 11.78 10.74
CA GLN A 110 -12.68 10.88 9.75
C GLN A 110 -12.65 9.40 10.17
N LEU A 111 -11.98 9.05 11.28
CA LEU A 111 -11.81 7.68 11.73
C LEU A 111 -12.51 7.42 13.06
N GLU A 112 -12.98 6.18 13.24
CA GLU A 112 -13.43 5.66 14.54
C GLU A 112 -12.24 5.10 15.32
N GLU A 113 -12.23 5.28 16.65
CA GLU A 113 -11.25 4.61 17.52
C GLU A 113 -11.44 3.09 17.50
N ILE A 114 -10.34 2.37 17.39
CA ILE A 114 -10.28 0.90 17.34
C ILE A 114 -10.05 0.35 18.77
N ASP A 115 -10.96 -0.49 19.23
CA ASP A 115 -10.77 -1.30 20.42
C ASP A 115 -10.10 -2.63 20.04
N THR A 116 -8.77 -2.68 20.14
CA THR A 116 -7.95 -3.84 19.76
C THR A 116 -8.32 -5.11 20.53
N SER A 117 -8.96 -4.99 21.72
CA SER A 117 -9.45 -6.15 22.49
C SER A 117 -10.57 -6.94 21.76
N LYS A 118 -11.21 -6.32 20.77
CA LYS A 118 -12.23 -6.96 19.91
C LYS A 118 -11.64 -7.68 18.70
N ILE A 119 -10.30 -7.66 18.54
CA ILE A 119 -9.58 -8.27 17.44
C ILE A 119 -8.67 -9.38 17.99
N PRO A 120 -9.14 -10.62 18.14
CA PRO A 120 -8.37 -11.71 18.76
C PRO A 120 -6.98 -11.92 18.12
N ASN A 121 -6.87 -11.77 16.79
CA ASN A 121 -5.61 -11.94 16.08
C ASN A 121 -4.64 -10.77 16.28
N TYR A 122 -5.06 -9.64 16.85
CA TYR A 122 -4.18 -8.51 17.15
C TYR A 122 -2.99 -8.90 18.04
N SER A 123 -3.20 -9.82 18.99
CA SER A 123 -2.16 -10.34 19.87
C SER A 123 -1.08 -11.19 19.17
N ARG A 124 -1.22 -11.44 17.87
CA ARG A 124 -0.28 -12.19 17.03
C ARG A 124 0.62 -11.27 16.21
N LEU A 125 0.36 -9.96 16.22
CA LEU A 125 1.17 -9.00 15.50
C LEU A 125 2.53 -8.82 16.18
N GLY A 126 3.58 -8.64 15.38
CA GLY A 126 4.92 -8.38 15.88
C GLY A 126 5.04 -7.00 16.53
N GLU A 127 5.79 -6.90 17.63
CA GLU A 127 5.96 -5.65 18.38
C GLU A 127 6.55 -4.53 17.52
N GLY A 128 7.46 -4.84 16.59
CA GLY A 128 8.05 -3.85 15.68
C GLY A 128 7.05 -3.17 14.74
N TYR A 129 5.87 -3.72 14.54
CA TYR A 129 4.81 -3.14 13.72
C TYR A 129 3.80 -2.29 14.52
N LEU A 130 3.93 -2.27 15.85
CA LEU A 130 3.00 -1.57 16.73
C LEU A 130 3.55 -0.20 17.14
N SER A 131 2.65 0.70 17.47
CA SER A 131 2.97 2.05 17.96
C SER A 131 3.84 2.88 17.00
N PRO A 132 3.53 2.90 15.67
CA PRO A 132 4.25 3.75 14.74
C PRO A 132 4.06 5.24 15.10
N SER A 133 4.94 6.12 14.57
CA SER A 133 4.92 7.56 14.91
C SER A 133 3.55 8.21 14.65
N TYR A 134 2.86 7.81 13.59
CA TYR A 134 1.55 8.33 13.21
C TYR A 134 0.35 7.75 14.00
N ASP A 135 0.55 6.66 14.76
CA ASP A 135 -0.48 6.06 15.66
C ASP A 135 0.16 5.44 16.90
N PRO A 136 0.80 6.23 17.78
CA PRO A 136 1.63 5.73 18.89
C PRO A 136 0.83 4.96 19.95
N ASP A 137 -0.46 5.17 20.02
CA ASP A 137 -1.36 4.49 20.95
C ASP A 137 -2.08 3.28 20.32
N ASN A 138 -1.87 2.98 19.03
CA ASN A 138 -2.56 1.96 18.24
C ASN A 138 -4.10 2.09 18.31
N LYS A 139 -4.60 3.30 18.19
CA LYS A 139 -6.03 3.61 18.31
C LYS A 139 -6.76 3.71 17.00
N TRP A 140 -6.05 4.01 15.91
CA TRP A 140 -6.67 4.43 14.67
C TRP A 140 -6.46 3.41 13.54
N SER A 141 -5.45 2.54 13.70
CA SER A 141 -5.04 1.62 12.65
C SER A 141 -4.69 0.23 13.19
N VAL A 142 -4.83 -0.77 12.31
CA VAL A 142 -4.35 -2.13 12.56
C VAL A 142 -3.37 -2.49 11.46
N PRO A 143 -2.08 -2.67 11.77
CA PRO A 143 -1.06 -3.02 10.80
C PRO A 143 -1.36 -4.35 10.10
N TYR A 144 -1.23 -4.37 8.78
CA TYR A 144 -1.49 -5.54 7.93
C TYR A 144 -0.22 -6.09 7.28
N SER A 145 0.46 -5.23 6.53
CA SER A 145 1.72 -5.58 5.89
C SER A 145 2.62 -4.36 5.83
N GLY A 146 3.91 -4.60 5.91
CA GLY A 146 4.89 -3.53 5.85
C GLY A 146 6.21 -4.02 5.28
N GLY A 147 7.11 -3.10 5.10
CA GLY A 147 8.46 -3.41 4.65
C GLY A 147 9.32 -2.16 4.54
N GLY A 148 10.58 -2.37 4.28
CA GLY A 148 11.55 -1.30 4.12
C GLY A 148 11.83 -0.96 2.67
N ILE A 149 12.37 0.23 2.47
CA ILE A 149 12.96 0.69 1.23
C ILE A 149 14.48 0.51 1.39
N GLY A 150 14.93 -0.68 1.10
CA GLY A 150 16.35 -1.02 1.23
C GLY A 150 17.12 -0.99 -0.08
N ILE A 151 18.34 -1.51 -0.01
CA ILE A 151 19.23 -1.56 -1.15
C ILE A 151 19.59 -3.02 -1.46
N LEU A 152 19.14 -3.54 -2.60
CA LEU A 152 19.53 -4.85 -3.08
C LEU A 152 20.74 -4.71 -4.04
N VAL A 153 21.80 -5.48 -3.81
CA VAL A 153 23.05 -5.40 -4.57
C VAL A 153 23.35 -6.76 -5.20
N ASN A 154 23.65 -6.76 -6.49
CA ASN A 154 24.19 -7.92 -7.20
C ASN A 154 25.69 -8.03 -6.91
N ARG A 155 26.10 -8.94 -6.02
CA ARG A 155 27.49 -9.12 -5.59
C ARG A 155 28.38 -9.83 -6.60
N ASP A 156 27.82 -10.35 -7.69
CA ASP A 156 28.63 -10.83 -8.82
C ASP A 156 29.16 -9.67 -9.70
N LYS A 157 28.54 -8.48 -9.59
CA LYS A 157 28.84 -7.32 -10.42
C LYS A 157 29.39 -6.14 -9.63
N VAL A 158 28.91 -5.94 -8.42
CA VAL A 158 29.27 -4.80 -7.57
C VAL A 158 30.09 -5.28 -6.39
N SER A 159 31.38 -4.91 -6.37
CA SER A 159 32.30 -5.19 -5.26
C SER A 159 32.39 -4.03 -4.26
N THR A 160 31.92 -2.84 -4.63
CA THR A 160 31.89 -1.65 -3.79
C THR A 160 31.11 -1.92 -2.50
N GLU A 161 31.69 -1.58 -1.37
CA GLU A 161 31.01 -1.68 -0.07
C GLU A 161 29.88 -0.64 -0.02
N ILE A 162 28.68 -1.09 0.31
CA ILE A 162 27.48 -0.25 0.50
C ILE A 162 26.93 -0.60 1.87
N LYS A 163 26.77 0.39 2.74
CA LYS A 163 26.22 0.28 4.11
C LYS A 163 24.96 1.09 4.30
N GLY A 164 24.78 2.09 3.45
CA GLY A 164 23.65 2.99 3.55
C GLY A 164 23.40 3.75 2.26
N TYR A 165 22.42 4.64 2.32
CA TYR A 165 22.02 5.43 1.17
C TYR A 165 23.15 6.34 0.70
N ALA A 166 23.97 6.91 1.59
CA ALA A 166 25.07 7.81 1.22
C ALA A 166 26.10 7.15 0.29
N ASP A 167 26.27 5.83 0.36
CA ASP A 167 27.21 5.09 -0.50
C ASP A 167 26.76 5.02 -1.97
N LEU A 168 25.50 5.33 -2.27
CA LEU A 168 24.96 5.34 -3.63
C LEU A 168 25.61 6.41 -4.52
N TRP A 169 26.19 7.47 -3.93
CA TRP A 169 26.95 8.52 -4.66
C TRP A 169 28.36 8.12 -5.06
N ASN A 170 28.78 6.87 -4.76
CA ASN A 170 30.08 6.40 -5.20
C ASN A 170 30.14 6.34 -6.74
N PRO A 171 31.12 7.00 -7.39
CA PRO A 171 31.22 7.01 -8.85
C PRO A 171 31.50 5.63 -9.48
N GLU A 172 31.89 4.62 -8.69
CA GLU A 172 31.99 3.25 -9.18
C GLU A 172 30.61 2.63 -9.52
N LEU A 173 29.53 3.28 -9.12
CA LEU A 173 28.15 2.87 -9.40
C LEU A 173 27.56 3.60 -10.62
N GLU A 174 28.39 4.27 -11.46
CA GLU A 174 27.89 4.97 -12.65
C GLU A 174 27.00 4.07 -13.51
N ASP A 175 25.76 4.55 -13.80
CA ASP A 175 24.74 3.90 -14.61
C ASP A 175 24.35 2.48 -14.13
N GLN A 176 24.38 2.22 -12.81
CA GLN A 176 24.11 0.89 -12.25
C GLN A 176 22.88 0.82 -11.34
N ILE A 177 22.28 1.96 -10.98
CA ILE A 177 21.24 2.02 -9.98
C ILE A 177 19.86 2.09 -10.64
N ALA A 178 18.99 1.10 -10.38
CA ALA A 178 17.55 1.25 -10.56
C ALA A 178 16.96 1.81 -9.26
N PHE A 179 16.26 2.93 -9.35
CA PHE A 179 15.64 3.61 -8.21
C PHE A 179 14.13 3.65 -8.42
N THR A 180 13.35 3.48 -7.37
CA THR A 180 11.89 3.58 -7.47
C THR A 180 11.47 4.99 -7.91
N ASP A 181 10.54 5.08 -8.87
CA ASP A 181 10.00 6.36 -9.39
C ASP A 181 8.96 6.91 -8.40
N ASP A 182 9.44 7.30 -7.22
CA ASP A 182 8.62 7.86 -6.14
C ASP A 182 9.29 9.12 -5.58
N GLU A 183 8.57 10.21 -5.63
CA GLU A 183 8.99 11.55 -5.24
C GLU A 183 9.39 11.62 -3.77
N ARG A 184 8.46 11.23 -2.89
CA ARG A 184 8.66 11.33 -1.45
C ARG A 184 9.78 10.41 -1.01
N MET A 185 9.83 9.18 -1.51
CA MET A 185 10.90 8.23 -1.23
C MET A 185 12.27 8.80 -1.61
N ALA A 186 12.42 9.32 -2.84
CA ALA A 186 13.69 9.79 -3.33
C ALA A 186 14.21 11.02 -2.57
N LEU A 187 13.34 12.02 -2.34
CA LEU A 187 13.73 13.25 -1.67
C LEU A 187 13.93 13.07 -0.16
N CYS A 188 13.10 12.24 0.50
CA CYS A 188 13.27 11.91 1.91
C CYS A 188 14.59 11.16 2.17
N ILE A 189 14.98 10.23 1.30
CA ILE A 189 16.29 9.57 1.36
C ILE A 189 17.43 10.60 1.21
N CYS A 190 17.30 11.56 0.29
CA CYS A 190 18.28 12.63 0.13
C CYS A 190 18.34 13.56 1.36
N ASN A 191 17.23 13.80 2.03
CA ASN A 191 17.21 14.53 3.30
C ASN A 191 18.06 13.82 4.36
N LEU A 192 17.87 12.49 4.54
CA LEU A 192 18.70 11.70 5.47
C LEU A 192 20.19 11.79 5.13
N VAL A 193 20.55 11.66 3.85
CA VAL A 193 21.95 11.74 3.40
C VAL A 193 22.54 13.13 3.66
N ASN A 194 21.73 14.19 3.60
CA ASN A 194 22.14 15.55 3.96
C ASN A 194 22.19 15.77 5.48
N GLY A 195 21.71 14.83 6.30
CA GLY A 195 21.61 14.95 7.76
C GLY A 195 20.43 15.81 8.23
N ASN A 196 19.43 15.98 7.38
CA ASN A 196 18.18 16.66 7.67
C ASN A 196 17.11 15.68 8.18
N ASP A 197 15.98 16.20 8.62
CA ASP A 197 14.81 15.40 8.94
C ASP A 197 14.31 14.64 7.70
N PHE A 198 13.92 13.38 7.88
CA PHE A 198 13.34 12.56 6.81
C PHE A 198 12.11 13.23 6.19
N ASN A 199 11.25 13.78 7.03
CA ASN A 199 10.03 14.52 6.66
C ASN A 199 10.23 16.05 6.64
N ALA A 200 11.40 16.54 6.20
CA ALA A 200 11.70 17.94 6.16
C ALA A 200 10.60 18.78 5.50
N THR A 201 10.22 19.89 6.13
CA THR A 201 9.20 20.84 5.65
C THR A 201 9.77 22.21 5.31
N ASP A 202 11.05 22.45 5.61
CA ASP A 202 11.74 23.69 5.22
C ASP A 202 12.11 23.66 3.73
N GLU A 203 11.69 24.68 2.99
CA GLU A 203 11.92 24.81 1.54
C GLU A 203 13.41 24.71 1.17
N SER A 204 14.30 25.20 2.03
CA SER A 204 15.75 25.15 1.77
C SER A 204 16.32 23.73 1.94
N GLU A 205 15.78 22.92 2.86
CA GLU A 205 16.16 21.53 3.05
C GLU A 205 15.65 20.66 1.91
N ILE A 206 14.40 20.86 1.48
CA ILE A 206 13.80 20.14 0.34
C ILE A 206 14.56 20.46 -0.95
N THR A 207 14.91 21.75 -1.17
CA THR A 207 15.74 22.17 -2.31
C THR A 207 17.11 21.49 -2.28
N ALA A 208 17.76 21.45 -1.11
CA ALA A 208 19.04 20.78 -0.95
C ALA A 208 18.95 19.25 -1.20
N ALA A 209 17.82 18.62 -0.86
CA ALA A 209 17.56 17.22 -1.18
C ALA A 209 17.44 17.00 -2.70
N GLY A 210 16.76 17.89 -3.41
CA GLY A 210 16.67 17.89 -4.86
C GLY A 210 18.03 18.03 -5.54
N ASP A 211 18.85 18.98 -5.08
CA ASP A 211 20.21 19.17 -5.58
C ASP A 211 21.08 17.91 -5.32
N LYS A 212 20.91 17.30 -4.14
CA LYS A 212 21.57 16.04 -3.79
C LYS A 212 21.15 14.89 -4.72
N LEU A 213 19.87 14.81 -5.06
CA LEU A 213 19.37 13.81 -6.00
C LEU A 213 19.88 14.04 -7.42
N LYS A 214 20.01 15.31 -7.86
CA LYS A 214 20.64 15.64 -9.16
C LYS A 214 22.10 15.18 -9.21
N GLU A 215 22.86 15.28 -8.09
CA GLU A 215 24.22 14.72 -8.00
C GLU A 215 24.26 13.20 -8.17
N LEU A 216 23.17 12.47 -7.84
CA LEU A 216 23.08 11.01 -8.00
C LEU A 216 22.77 10.59 -9.44
N LEU A 217 22.20 11.45 -10.28
CA LEU A 217 21.76 11.11 -11.62
C LEU A 217 22.80 10.37 -12.49
N PRO A 218 24.12 10.65 -12.43
CA PRO A 218 25.08 9.85 -13.17
C PRO A 218 25.06 8.36 -12.83
N ASN A 219 24.77 8.01 -11.57
CA ASN A 219 24.75 6.63 -11.09
C ASN A 219 23.40 5.94 -11.35
N ILE A 220 22.32 6.71 -11.55
CA ILE A 220 21.00 6.19 -11.87
C ILE A 220 20.98 5.65 -13.30
N HIS A 221 20.59 4.40 -13.46
CA HIS A 221 20.23 3.80 -14.74
C HIS A 221 18.80 4.19 -15.12
N ALA A 222 17.85 3.96 -14.21
CA ALA A 222 16.45 4.35 -14.41
C ALA A 222 15.73 4.63 -13.09
N PHE A 223 14.74 5.55 -13.14
CA PHE A 223 13.67 5.65 -12.16
C PHE A 223 12.48 4.82 -12.66
N THR A 224 12.05 3.82 -11.91
CA THR A 224 11.00 2.89 -12.35
C THR A 224 10.41 2.09 -11.19
N TYR A 225 9.12 1.77 -11.27
CA TYR A 225 8.46 0.78 -10.39
C TYR A 225 8.75 -0.68 -10.79
N SER A 226 9.48 -0.90 -11.88
CA SER A 226 9.84 -2.23 -12.38
C SER A 226 11.34 -2.55 -12.22
N GLY A 227 12.05 -1.88 -11.30
CA GLY A 227 13.51 -1.99 -11.12
C GLY A 227 14.02 -3.42 -10.94
N TYR A 228 13.23 -4.29 -10.32
CA TYR A 228 13.59 -5.71 -10.20
C TYR A 228 13.80 -6.40 -11.56
N LYS A 229 13.06 -6.00 -12.61
CA LYS A 229 13.23 -6.54 -13.97
C LYS A 229 14.54 -6.10 -14.59
N LEU A 230 14.95 -4.83 -14.39
CA LEU A 230 16.23 -4.30 -14.85
C LEU A 230 17.40 -5.05 -14.20
N MET A 231 17.27 -5.35 -12.91
CA MET A 231 18.28 -6.15 -12.21
C MET A 231 18.35 -7.59 -12.75
N LEU A 232 17.23 -8.25 -13.00
CA LEU A 232 17.19 -9.62 -13.55
C LEU A 232 17.69 -9.68 -15.00
N ASN A 233 17.48 -8.63 -15.78
CA ASN A 233 17.98 -8.52 -17.16
C ASN A 233 19.47 -8.11 -17.20
N GLY A 234 20.07 -7.70 -16.07
CA GLY A 234 21.45 -7.26 -15.98
C GLY A 234 21.68 -5.83 -16.48
N GLU A 235 20.64 -5.02 -16.58
CA GLU A 235 20.66 -3.60 -16.95
C GLU A 235 21.02 -2.72 -15.74
N ALA A 236 20.61 -3.12 -14.53
CA ALA A 236 21.01 -2.52 -13.27
C ALA A 236 21.63 -3.56 -12.34
N ASN A 237 22.48 -3.12 -11.41
CA ASN A 237 23.17 -4.00 -10.46
C ASN A 237 22.99 -3.59 -9.00
N VAL A 238 22.38 -2.43 -8.77
CA VAL A 238 21.92 -1.92 -7.47
C VAL A 238 20.46 -1.51 -7.62
N LEU A 239 19.64 -1.90 -6.67
CA LEU A 239 18.20 -1.61 -6.70
C LEU A 239 17.80 -0.97 -5.38
N VAL A 240 17.30 0.27 -5.42
CA VAL A 240 16.69 0.97 -4.29
C VAL A 240 15.20 0.89 -4.44
N THR A 241 14.55 0.07 -3.62
CA THR A 241 13.12 -0.26 -3.80
C THR A 241 12.50 -0.85 -2.54
N ALA A 242 11.18 -0.98 -2.57
CA ALA A 242 10.44 -1.70 -1.55
C ALA A 242 10.89 -3.17 -1.43
N SER A 243 10.91 -3.68 -0.21
CA SER A 243 11.36 -5.03 0.13
C SER A 243 10.69 -6.13 -0.71
N GLY A 244 9.40 -5.97 -1.08
CA GLY A 244 8.70 -6.93 -1.93
C GLY A 244 9.31 -7.08 -3.33
N ASP A 245 9.77 -6.00 -3.96
CA ASP A 245 10.45 -6.04 -5.27
C ASP A 245 11.90 -6.48 -5.14
N ALA A 246 12.58 -6.07 -4.06
CA ALA A 246 13.90 -6.60 -3.73
C ALA A 246 13.85 -8.13 -3.55
N TYR A 247 12.86 -8.64 -2.85
CA TYR A 247 12.64 -10.08 -2.67
C TYR A 247 12.44 -10.81 -4.01
N LYS A 248 11.62 -10.26 -4.92
CA LYS A 248 11.38 -10.86 -6.25
C LYS A 248 12.69 -11.00 -7.04
N ALA A 249 13.56 -9.99 -7.00
CA ALA A 249 14.86 -10.06 -7.64
C ALA A 249 15.79 -11.05 -6.93
N ALA A 250 15.93 -10.93 -5.62
CA ALA A 250 16.83 -11.75 -4.80
C ALA A 250 16.55 -13.25 -4.93
N LYS A 251 15.26 -13.64 -5.04
CA LYS A 251 14.84 -15.03 -5.21
C LYS A 251 15.40 -15.70 -6.46
N GLU A 252 15.61 -14.94 -7.53
CA GLU A 252 16.10 -15.41 -8.83
C GLU A 252 17.63 -15.28 -8.97
N MET A 253 18.32 -14.72 -7.95
CA MET A 253 19.77 -14.46 -7.97
C MET A 253 20.49 -15.38 -6.99
N GLU A 254 21.74 -15.76 -7.30
CA GLU A 254 22.57 -16.60 -6.42
C GLU A 254 23.37 -15.77 -5.41
N ASN A 255 24.03 -14.69 -5.88
CA ASN A 255 24.95 -13.89 -5.08
C ASN A 255 24.46 -12.44 -4.95
N TRP A 256 23.70 -12.19 -3.91
CA TRP A 256 23.11 -10.89 -3.61
C TRP A 256 23.28 -10.53 -2.13
N GLU A 257 23.18 -9.26 -1.85
CA GLU A 257 23.10 -8.70 -0.52
C GLU A 257 21.95 -7.68 -0.45
N TYR A 258 21.13 -7.79 0.59
CA TYR A 258 20.15 -6.77 0.93
C TYR A 258 20.66 -5.98 2.12
N ILE A 259 20.61 -4.67 2.04
CA ILE A 259 21.18 -3.73 2.99
C ILE A 259 20.04 -2.90 3.56
N ASN A 260 19.90 -2.98 4.88
CA ASN A 260 19.12 -2.03 5.65
C ASN A 260 20.01 -0.81 5.89
N PRO A 261 19.68 0.37 5.37
CA PRO A 261 20.59 1.52 5.35
C PRO A 261 20.97 2.01 6.75
N SER A 262 22.23 2.36 6.92
CA SER A 262 22.80 2.82 8.20
C SER A 262 22.23 4.15 8.70
N GLU A 263 21.65 4.95 7.82
CA GLU A 263 20.97 6.22 8.12
C GLU A 263 19.58 6.00 8.75
N GLY A 264 19.11 4.77 8.79
CA GLY A 264 17.76 4.34 9.09
C GLY A 264 16.97 4.04 7.81
N GLU A 265 16.25 2.94 7.85
CA GLU A 265 15.46 2.51 6.69
C GLU A 265 14.14 3.27 6.62
N HIS A 266 13.77 3.73 5.44
CA HIS A 266 12.40 4.16 5.19
C HIS A 266 11.49 2.94 5.25
N MET A 267 10.56 2.92 6.21
CA MET A 267 9.56 1.85 6.36
C MET A 267 8.21 2.35 5.88
N TYR A 268 7.47 1.48 5.22
CA TYR A 268 6.06 1.70 4.91
C TYR A 268 5.20 0.68 5.63
N MET A 269 3.97 1.06 5.97
CA MET A 269 3.03 0.21 6.67
C MET A 269 1.62 0.37 6.11
N ASP A 270 1.16 -0.62 5.39
CA ASP A 270 -0.25 -0.73 5.03
C ASP A 270 -1.05 -1.21 6.24
N SER A 271 -2.04 -0.44 6.61
CA SER A 271 -2.88 -0.69 7.77
C SER A 271 -4.36 -0.63 7.40
N TYR A 272 -5.21 -1.24 8.21
CA TYR A 272 -6.65 -1.08 8.09
C TYR A 272 -7.17 -0.10 9.14
N VAL A 273 -7.99 0.85 8.68
CA VAL A 273 -8.67 1.87 9.48
C VAL A 273 -10.19 1.70 9.38
N ILE A 274 -10.91 2.26 10.34
CA ILE A 274 -12.37 2.24 10.37
C ILE A 274 -12.87 3.67 10.16
N PRO A 275 -13.43 4.02 8.98
CA PRO A 275 -14.01 5.33 8.73
C PRO A 275 -15.21 5.63 9.62
N LYS A 276 -15.45 6.93 9.93
CA LYS A 276 -16.60 7.38 10.73
C LYS A 276 -17.92 6.84 10.18
N GLY A 277 -18.79 6.38 11.10
CA GLY A 277 -20.12 5.87 10.76
C GLY A 277 -20.15 4.44 10.22
N ALA A 278 -19.04 3.73 10.27
CA ALA A 278 -18.90 2.35 9.81
C ALA A 278 -19.77 1.35 10.59
N ASN A 279 -20.08 0.22 9.97
CA ASN A 279 -20.60 -0.97 10.64
C ASN A 279 -19.48 -1.60 11.49
N MET A 280 -19.36 -1.18 12.74
CA MET A 280 -18.29 -1.58 13.65
C MET A 280 -18.16 -3.09 13.83
N ASP A 281 -19.28 -3.83 13.93
CA ASP A 281 -19.24 -5.30 14.08
C ASP A 281 -18.64 -5.97 12.84
N GLY A 282 -19.02 -5.50 11.64
CA GLY A 282 -18.49 -5.97 10.37
C GLY A 282 -17.00 -5.60 10.22
N ALA A 283 -16.64 -4.37 10.59
CA ALA A 283 -15.26 -3.88 10.53
C ALA A 283 -14.32 -4.71 11.42
N TYR A 284 -14.69 -4.97 12.67
CA TYR A 284 -13.90 -5.82 13.56
C TYR A 284 -13.77 -7.26 13.05
N ALA A 285 -14.86 -7.84 12.52
CA ALA A 285 -14.83 -9.18 11.93
C ALA A 285 -13.87 -9.23 10.74
N PHE A 286 -13.92 -8.22 9.86
CA PHE A 286 -13.04 -8.11 8.70
C PHE A 286 -11.57 -7.94 9.11
N ILE A 287 -11.27 -6.98 9.98
CA ILE A 287 -9.90 -6.73 10.42
C ILE A 287 -9.31 -7.98 11.09
N ASN A 288 -10.08 -8.65 11.93
CA ASN A 288 -9.63 -9.89 12.54
C ASN A 288 -9.36 -11.01 11.51
N ALA A 289 -10.18 -11.11 10.47
CA ALA A 289 -10.02 -12.12 9.42
C ALA A 289 -8.79 -11.82 8.54
N ILE A 290 -8.61 -10.56 8.11
CA ILE A 290 -7.54 -10.16 7.17
C ILE A 290 -6.14 -10.33 7.77
N ILE A 291 -5.98 -10.15 9.10
CA ILE A 291 -4.71 -10.36 9.81
C ILE A 291 -4.58 -11.78 10.39
N SER A 292 -5.50 -12.70 10.06
CA SER A 292 -5.43 -14.07 10.56
C SER A 292 -4.30 -14.86 9.88
N LYS A 293 -3.70 -15.81 10.63
CA LYS A 293 -2.76 -16.77 10.04
C LYS A 293 -3.34 -17.46 8.79
N GLU A 294 -4.61 -17.88 8.86
CA GLU A 294 -5.26 -18.60 7.76
C GLU A 294 -5.29 -17.80 6.47
N TYR A 295 -5.72 -16.53 6.54
CA TYR A 295 -5.77 -15.67 5.36
C TYR A 295 -4.38 -15.29 4.87
N LEU A 296 -3.50 -14.85 5.79
CA LEU A 296 -2.17 -14.35 5.44
C LEU A 296 -1.22 -15.45 4.95
N THR A 297 -1.32 -16.69 5.45
CA THR A 297 -0.55 -17.82 4.92
C THR A 297 -0.90 -18.07 3.45
N ARG A 298 -2.19 -18.12 3.11
CA ARG A 298 -2.62 -18.23 1.71
C ARG A 298 -2.10 -17.06 0.89
N LYS A 299 -2.23 -15.82 1.40
CA LYS A 299 -1.73 -14.63 0.70
C LYS A 299 -0.21 -14.67 0.52
N GLY A 300 0.52 -15.18 1.50
CA GLY A 300 1.96 -15.44 1.41
C GLY A 300 2.31 -16.43 0.30
N GLU A 301 1.59 -17.54 0.20
CA GLU A 301 1.75 -18.53 -0.88
C GLU A 301 1.50 -17.88 -2.26
N ASP A 302 0.42 -17.10 -2.42
CA ASP A 302 0.08 -16.40 -3.67
C ASP A 302 1.16 -15.38 -4.09
N THR A 303 1.78 -14.71 -3.12
CA THR A 303 2.84 -13.69 -3.33
C THR A 303 4.26 -14.26 -3.25
N ASN A 304 4.41 -15.59 -3.14
CA ASN A 304 5.69 -16.26 -2.90
C ASN A 304 6.43 -15.73 -1.66
N TRP A 305 5.71 -15.32 -0.62
CA TRP A 305 6.26 -14.84 0.67
C TRP A 305 7.10 -13.55 0.59
N GLY A 306 6.95 -12.78 -0.48
CA GLY A 306 7.75 -11.58 -0.73
C GLY A 306 7.32 -10.33 0.03
N TYR A 307 6.23 -10.40 0.81
CA TYR A 307 5.74 -9.29 1.62
C TYR A 307 5.86 -9.62 3.11
N GLY A 308 6.28 -8.66 3.91
CA GLY A 308 6.25 -8.72 5.36
C GLY A 308 4.82 -8.55 5.89
N TYR A 309 4.22 -9.64 6.36
CA TYR A 309 2.94 -9.57 7.05
C TYR A 309 3.15 -9.42 8.55
N THR A 310 2.32 -8.62 9.17
CA THR A 310 2.49 -8.24 10.58
C THR A 310 2.21 -9.36 11.57
N ASN A 311 1.49 -10.41 11.17
CA ASN A 311 1.26 -11.60 11.99
C ASN A 311 2.47 -12.53 11.92
N LEU A 312 3.18 -12.69 13.05
CA LEU A 312 4.42 -13.46 13.16
C LEU A 312 4.27 -14.96 12.80
N GLU A 313 3.07 -15.53 12.91
CA GLU A 313 2.83 -16.94 12.53
C GLU A 313 2.98 -17.16 11.03
N VAL A 314 3.01 -16.09 10.22
CA VAL A 314 3.17 -16.16 8.75
C VAL A 314 4.64 -16.35 8.37
N GLU A 315 5.56 -15.73 9.08
CA GLU A 315 7.01 -15.96 8.90
C GLU A 315 7.36 -17.43 9.20
N ASP A 316 6.79 -18.01 10.26
CA ASP A 316 6.97 -19.43 10.57
C ASP A 316 6.42 -20.33 9.45
N ALA A 317 5.25 -20.00 8.90
CA ALA A 317 4.68 -20.74 7.78
C ALA A 317 5.56 -20.65 6.51
N ALA A 318 6.18 -19.52 6.24
CA ALA A 318 7.13 -19.36 5.14
C ALA A 318 8.39 -20.23 5.33
N LYS A 319 8.91 -20.32 6.55
CA LYS A 319 10.03 -21.23 6.90
C LYS A 319 9.64 -22.70 6.71
N GLU A 320 8.43 -23.08 7.15
CA GLU A 320 7.88 -24.41 6.92
C GLU A 320 7.71 -24.73 5.42
N ALA A 321 7.39 -23.73 4.60
CA ALA A 321 7.34 -23.84 3.13
C ALA A 321 8.73 -23.92 2.46
N GLY A 322 9.82 -23.80 3.26
CA GLY A 322 11.20 -23.99 2.79
C GLY A 322 11.86 -22.69 2.28
N ILE A 323 11.29 -21.54 2.57
CA ILE A 323 11.92 -20.25 2.26
C ILE A 323 13.12 -20.04 3.23
N SER A 324 14.27 -19.64 2.69
CA SER A 324 15.48 -19.46 3.51
C SER A 324 15.40 -18.21 4.39
N ASP A 325 15.99 -18.28 5.59
CA ASP A 325 16.10 -17.13 6.51
C ASP A 325 16.75 -15.92 5.82
N LYS A 326 17.77 -16.14 4.96
CA LYS A 326 18.40 -15.07 4.19
C LYS A 326 17.41 -14.33 3.30
N LEU A 327 16.51 -15.06 2.63
CA LEU A 327 15.51 -14.46 1.74
C LEU A 327 14.39 -13.80 2.55
N LEU A 328 13.97 -14.42 3.66
CA LEU A 328 12.96 -13.86 4.54
C LEU A 328 13.42 -12.57 5.24
N SER A 329 14.73 -12.40 5.47
CA SER A 329 15.25 -11.16 6.11
C SER A 329 15.00 -9.89 5.28
N ILE A 330 14.63 -10.01 4.00
CA ILE A 330 14.19 -8.87 3.18
C ILE A 330 12.78 -8.42 3.58
N ALA A 331 11.88 -9.37 3.81
CA ALA A 331 10.48 -9.10 4.16
C ALA A 331 10.26 -8.92 5.68
N TYR A 332 11.11 -9.56 6.48
CA TYR A 332 11.06 -9.56 7.94
C TYR A 332 12.42 -9.14 8.48
N PRO A 333 12.73 -7.83 8.49
CA PRO A 333 14.00 -7.32 9.04
C PRO A 333 14.09 -7.57 10.54
N ALA A 334 15.31 -7.55 11.06
CA ALA A 334 15.53 -7.67 12.51
C ALA A 334 14.90 -6.50 13.28
N ASP A 335 14.46 -6.74 14.53
CA ASP A 335 13.82 -5.73 15.38
C ASP A 335 14.62 -4.42 15.47
N SER A 336 15.96 -4.49 15.48
CA SER A 336 16.84 -3.32 15.51
C SER A 336 16.70 -2.39 14.30
N VAL A 337 16.13 -2.85 13.19
CA VAL A 337 15.86 -1.99 12.02
C VAL A 337 14.72 -1.03 12.34
N TYR A 338 13.71 -1.50 13.07
CA TYR A 338 12.57 -0.67 13.47
C TYR A 338 12.96 0.42 14.47
N ASP A 339 14.01 0.20 15.28
CA ASP A 339 14.52 1.20 16.26
C ASP A 339 15.02 2.50 15.58
N THR A 340 15.45 2.41 14.33
CA THR A 340 15.97 3.54 13.55
C THR A 340 15.15 3.83 12.29
N ALA A 341 14.00 3.22 12.17
CA ALA A 341 13.12 3.35 11.01
C ALA A 341 12.52 4.76 10.88
N HIS A 342 12.31 5.17 9.65
CA HIS A 342 11.62 6.41 9.30
C HIS A 342 10.32 6.08 8.59
N TYR A 343 9.23 6.69 9.03
CA TYR A 343 7.92 6.64 8.37
C TYR A 343 7.61 7.97 7.72
N MET A 344 6.86 7.96 6.64
CA MET A 344 6.35 9.20 6.05
C MET A 344 5.28 9.79 6.97
N GLU A 345 5.38 11.12 7.17
CA GLU A 345 4.44 11.91 7.96
C GLU A 345 3.69 12.90 7.05
N ASN A 346 2.58 13.43 7.53
CA ASN A 346 1.85 14.48 6.85
C ASN A 346 2.66 15.79 6.87
N ILE A 347 3.17 16.20 5.72
CA ILE A 347 3.99 17.42 5.56
C ILE A 347 3.17 18.65 5.12
N GLY A 348 1.85 18.51 5.04
CA GLY A 348 0.95 19.60 4.70
C GLY A 348 1.33 20.31 3.39
N GLU A 349 1.38 21.67 3.43
CA GLU A 349 1.66 22.48 2.24
C GLU A 349 3.08 22.30 1.66
N ALA A 350 4.01 21.72 2.43
CA ALA A 350 5.35 21.43 1.94
C ALA A 350 5.36 20.40 0.79
N SER A 351 4.30 19.59 0.65
CA SER A 351 4.13 18.68 -0.48
C SER A 351 4.27 19.37 -1.84
N LEU A 352 3.79 20.61 -1.96
CA LEU A 352 3.91 21.37 -3.20
C LEU A 352 5.38 21.66 -3.59
N THR A 353 6.25 21.84 -2.59
CA THR A 353 7.69 22.04 -2.83
C THR A 353 8.34 20.74 -3.28
N TYR A 354 7.93 19.59 -2.69
CA TYR A 354 8.39 18.26 -3.15
C TYR A 354 8.00 18.03 -4.61
N ASP A 355 6.74 18.26 -4.99
CA ASP A 355 6.23 18.14 -6.37
C ASP A 355 7.05 19.00 -7.36
N GLU A 356 7.34 20.25 -7.00
CA GLU A 356 8.11 21.18 -7.84
C GLU A 356 9.55 20.68 -8.04
N ILE A 357 10.24 20.34 -6.95
CA ILE A 357 11.62 19.87 -6.98
C ILE A 357 11.72 18.54 -7.73
N TRP A 358 10.79 17.61 -7.49
CA TRP A 358 10.75 16.33 -8.22
C TRP A 358 10.57 16.53 -9.72
N SER A 359 9.70 17.45 -10.12
CA SER A 359 9.50 17.79 -11.53
C SER A 359 10.78 18.34 -12.17
N GLU A 360 11.58 19.14 -11.45
CA GLU A 360 12.89 19.59 -11.92
C GLU A 360 13.89 18.45 -12.07
N VAL A 361 13.96 17.54 -11.07
CA VAL A 361 14.83 16.35 -11.12
C VAL A 361 14.47 15.48 -12.31
N LYS A 362 13.18 15.22 -12.54
CA LYS A 362 12.71 14.42 -13.68
C LYS A 362 13.06 15.07 -15.02
N LEU A 363 12.98 16.37 -15.11
CA LEU A 363 13.37 17.11 -16.33
C LEU A 363 14.87 16.93 -16.62
N GLU A 364 15.73 16.98 -15.60
CA GLU A 364 17.17 16.78 -15.74
C GLU A 364 17.53 15.31 -16.00
N ALA A 365 16.82 14.38 -15.37
CA ALA A 365 17.00 12.93 -15.57
C ALA A 365 16.69 12.51 -17.03
N GLY A 366 15.77 13.17 -17.72
CA GLY A 366 15.50 12.98 -19.14
C GLY A 366 15.07 11.54 -19.48
N SER A 367 15.92 10.81 -20.23
CA SER A 367 15.60 9.43 -20.67
C SER A 367 15.75 8.36 -19.57
N LYS A 368 16.12 8.73 -18.37
CA LYS A 368 16.21 7.80 -17.21
C LYS A 368 14.88 7.56 -16.51
N ILE A 369 13.78 8.06 -17.06
CA ILE A 369 12.42 7.88 -16.57
C ILE A 369 11.71 6.89 -17.50
N GLU A 370 11.19 5.78 -16.95
CA GLU A 370 10.38 4.80 -17.69
C GLU A 370 8.88 5.09 -17.61
#